data_aa179c90c32fa6fe0db94e9f7d7bbbb4
#
_entry.id   aa179c90c32fa6fe0db94e9f7d7bbbb4
#
_cell.length_a   1.000
_cell.length_b   1.000
_cell.length_c   1.000
_cell.angle_alpha   90.00
_cell.angle_beta   90.00
_cell.angle_gamma   90.00
#
_symmetry.space_group_name_H-M   'P 1'
#
loop_
_entity.id
_entity.type
_entity.pdbx_description
1 polymer ?
#
loop_
_entity_poly.entity_id
_entity_poly.type
_entity_poly.pdbx_seq_one_letter_code
_entity_poly.pdbx_strand_id
1 'polypeptide(L)'
;MNPFSKDKNKNKKLIRNYQKMNNNNMMKTYLNNNNMIMMNMYKGNLYDIYPRSNRNYIQPNNINKELVVYGYNLESCVGMPTYTNIVKHMVGIPNNILYIMTGILLTDGWIDYTSKKNLDKKTIMEINCRFRLKQSMIHSEYLMYVFMLLSHYCMSYPKMKIAKVKGKSYNQLEFYTRSLPCFTILRYMFYNGRVKIVPNNLYDLLNYESLAHMIMCDGSFVKGGGLYLNLQSFTTKELIFIMNILKIKFNLNCTLHKSRNKYTIYMRVESVKRLFPMIYKYILPSMRYKFDIMLWQKM
;
A
#
# COMPACT_ATOMS: atom_id res chain seq x y z
N MET A 1 -42.48 -8.33 -14.52
CA MET A 1 -41.69 -7.25 -13.96
C MET A 1 -40.22 -7.46 -14.37
N ASN A 2 -39.67 -6.52 -15.09
CA ASN A 2 -38.39 -6.67 -15.80
C ASN A 2 -37.20 -6.45 -14.82
N PRO A 3 -36.34 -7.44 -14.52
CA PRO A 3 -35.29 -7.33 -13.55
C PRO A 3 -34.15 -6.34 -13.95
N PHE A 4 -34.19 -5.83 -15.19
CA PHE A 4 -33.17 -4.93 -15.74
C PHE A 4 -33.33 -3.45 -15.36
N SER A 5 -34.43 -3.02 -14.75
CA SER A 5 -34.69 -1.60 -14.44
C SER A 5 -33.94 -1.10 -13.19
N LYS A 6 -33.68 -1.98 -12.22
CA LYS A 6 -32.98 -1.60 -10.97
C LYS A 6 -31.49 -1.36 -11.16
N ASP A 7 -30.84 -1.99 -12.15
CA ASP A 7 -29.42 -1.83 -12.42
C ASP A 7 -29.11 -0.53 -13.17
N LYS A 8 -30.02 -0.01 -14.00
CA LYS A 8 -29.80 1.28 -14.70
C LYS A 8 -29.70 2.47 -13.76
N ASN A 9 -30.45 2.46 -12.66
CA ASN A 9 -30.41 3.55 -11.67
C ASN A 9 -29.15 3.51 -10.76
N LYS A 10 -28.67 2.30 -10.42
CA LYS A 10 -27.39 2.15 -9.70
C LYS A 10 -26.21 2.62 -10.55
N ASN A 11 -26.21 2.32 -11.84
CA ASN A 11 -25.15 2.72 -12.74
C ASN A 11 -25.15 4.23 -13.01
N LYS A 12 -26.31 4.85 -13.17
CA LYS A 12 -26.43 6.32 -13.26
C LYS A 12 -25.89 7.03 -12.00
N LYS A 13 -26.11 6.44 -10.82
CA LYS A 13 -25.62 6.99 -9.54
C LYS A 13 -24.09 6.83 -9.42
N LEU A 14 -23.52 5.73 -9.91
CA LEU A 14 -22.07 5.49 -9.96
C LEU A 14 -21.37 6.47 -10.93
N ILE A 15 -21.93 6.66 -12.12
CA ILE A 15 -21.41 7.61 -13.12
C ILE A 15 -21.50 9.06 -12.61
N ARG A 16 -22.59 9.47 -11.98
CA ARG A 16 -22.72 10.79 -11.36
C ARG A 16 -21.73 11.00 -10.22
N ASN A 17 -21.46 9.99 -9.40
CA ASN A 17 -20.46 10.06 -8.35
C ASN A 17 -19.03 10.15 -8.92
N TYR A 18 -18.75 9.47 -10.02
CA TYR A 18 -17.48 9.55 -10.75
C TYR A 18 -17.26 10.95 -11.35
N GLN A 19 -18.27 11.50 -12.00
CA GLN A 19 -18.22 12.87 -12.55
C GLN A 19 -18.09 13.94 -11.46
N LYS A 20 -18.76 13.74 -10.32
CA LYS A 20 -18.69 14.65 -9.17
C LYS A 20 -17.33 14.62 -8.46
N MET A 21 -16.63 13.46 -8.47
CA MET A 21 -15.26 13.33 -7.95
C MET A 21 -14.23 13.96 -8.88
N ASN A 22 -14.41 13.88 -10.20
CA ASN A 22 -13.53 14.54 -11.18
C ASN A 22 -13.58 16.07 -11.13
N ASN A 23 -14.64 16.64 -10.56
CA ASN A 23 -14.82 18.08 -10.38
C ASN A 23 -14.25 18.62 -9.05
N ASN A 24 -13.72 17.76 -8.19
CA ASN A 24 -13.12 18.21 -6.93
C ASN A 24 -11.76 18.87 -7.17
N ASN A 25 -11.65 20.14 -6.85
CA ASN A 25 -10.43 20.95 -7.02
C ASN A 25 -9.18 20.35 -6.37
N MET A 26 -9.31 19.54 -5.34
CA MET A 26 -8.20 18.85 -4.67
C MET A 26 -7.54 17.79 -5.55
N MET A 27 -8.32 17.05 -6.34
CA MET A 27 -7.79 16.12 -7.35
C MET A 27 -7.12 16.87 -8.51
N LYS A 28 -7.66 18.04 -8.93
CA LYS A 28 -7.07 18.85 -9.99
C LYS A 28 -5.69 19.39 -9.63
N THR A 29 -5.46 19.78 -8.38
CA THR A 29 -4.15 20.27 -7.92
C THR A 29 -3.09 19.17 -7.91
N TYR A 30 -3.46 17.96 -7.49
CA TYR A 30 -2.58 16.78 -7.59
C TYR A 30 -2.33 16.34 -9.03
N LEU A 31 -3.33 16.45 -9.86
CA LEU A 31 -3.27 16.08 -11.27
C LEU A 31 -2.39 17.02 -12.09
N ASN A 32 -2.31 18.31 -11.78
CA ASN A 32 -1.58 19.30 -12.58
C ASN A 32 -0.04 19.24 -12.44
N ASN A 33 0.51 18.64 -11.39
CA ASN A 33 1.95 18.68 -11.13
C ASN A 33 2.76 17.41 -11.54
N ASN A 34 2.09 16.25 -11.92
CA ASN A 34 2.81 15.02 -12.32
C ASN A 34 2.08 14.16 -13.37
N ASN A 35 1.47 14.69 -14.37
CA ASN A 35 0.14 14.27 -14.80
C ASN A 35 -0.04 13.70 -16.17
N MET A 36 0.96 13.35 -16.90
CA MET A 36 0.70 12.69 -18.18
C MET A 36 0.38 11.18 -18.05
N ILE A 37 0.75 10.56 -16.95
CA ILE A 37 0.50 9.13 -16.72
C ILE A 37 -0.92 8.86 -16.18
N MET A 38 -1.52 9.83 -15.48
CA MET A 38 -2.84 9.67 -14.87
C MET A 38 -4.02 9.97 -15.79
N MET A 39 -3.83 10.78 -16.84
CA MET A 39 -4.93 11.19 -17.72
C MET A 39 -5.32 10.14 -18.78
N ASN A 40 -4.52 9.11 -18.98
CA ASN A 40 -4.95 7.91 -19.71
C ASN A 40 -5.85 6.98 -18.88
N MET A 41 -6.18 7.37 -17.65
CA MET A 41 -7.23 6.72 -16.90
C MET A 41 -8.57 6.95 -17.59
N TYR A 42 -8.86 6.04 -18.49
CA TYR A 42 -10.20 5.68 -18.88
C TYR A 42 -11.07 6.73 -19.57
N LYS A 43 -11.01 6.80 -20.88
CA LYS A 43 -11.96 7.56 -21.75
C LYS A 43 -13.22 6.78 -22.13
N GLY A 44 -13.45 5.58 -21.60
CA GLY A 44 -14.57 4.74 -21.95
C GLY A 44 -15.63 4.62 -20.85
N ASN A 45 -16.79 4.13 -21.23
CA ASN A 45 -17.82 3.73 -20.26
C ASN A 45 -17.33 2.44 -19.57
N LEU A 46 -17.04 2.54 -18.28
CA LEU A 46 -16.57 1.40 -17.45
C LEU A 46 -17.48 0.17 -17.56
N TYR A 47 -18.76 0.39 -17.88
CA TYR A 47 -19.72 -0.68 -18.03
C TYR A 47 -19.61 -1.42 -19.36
N ASP A 48 -19.21 -0.72 -20.43
CA ASP A 48 -19.05 -1.31 -21.77
C ASP A 48 -17.80 -2.19 -21.81
N ILE A 49 -16.76 -1.82 -21.05
CA ILE A 49 -15.50 -2.55 -21.03
C ILE A 49 -15.57 -3.75 -20.09
N TYR A 50 -16.32 -3.62 -18.97
CA TYR A 50 -16.44 -4.68 -17.97
C TYR A 50 -17.91 -4.99 -17.65
N PRO A 51 -18.74 -5.38 -18.61
CA PRO A 51 -20.09 -5.80 -18.34
C PRO A 51 -20.06 -7.04 -17.45
N ARG A 52 -21.00 -7.12 -16.51
CA ARG A 52 -21.07 -8.21 -15.52
C ARG A 52 -21.08 -9.61 -16.12
N SER A 53 -21.61 -9.74 -17.33
CA SER A 53 -21.70 -10.98 -18.10
C SER A 53 -20.49 -11.27 -18.99
N ASN A 54 -19.60 -10.31 -19.18
CA ASN A 54 -18.46 -10.45 -20.07
C ASN A 54 -17.27 -11.06 -19.31
N ARG A 55 -16.73 -12.16 -19.82
CA ARG A 55 -15.52 -12.81 -19.26
C ARG A 55 -14.26 -11.96 -19.45
N ASN A 56 -14.25 -11.05 -20.41
CA ASN A 56 -13.16 -10.13 -20.72
C ASN A 56 -13.32 -8.77 -20.02
N TYR A 57 -14.00 -8.71 -18.91
CA TYR A 57 -14.30 -7.47 -18.22
C TYR A 57 -13.10 -6.82 -17.50
N ILE A 58 -11.94 -7.44 -17.55
CA ILE A 58 -10.67 -6.84 -17.17
C ILE A 58 -9.72 -6.99 -18.35
N GLN A 59 -9.24 -5.87 -18.86
CA GLN A 59 -8.25 -5.87 -19.94
C GLN A 59 -6.84 -5.89 -19.37
N PRO A 60 -5.97 -6.80 -19.80
CA PRO A 60 -4.56 -6.76 -19.47
C PRO A 60 -3.89 -5.55 -20.12
N ASN A 61 -2.76 -5.15 -19.57
CA ASN A 61 -1.94 -4.11 -20.16
C ASN A 61 -1.43 -4.56 -21.54
N ASN A 62 -1.75 -3.82 -22.61
CA ASN A 62 -1.38 -4.16 -23.98
C ASN A 62 0.13 -4.08 -24.25
N ILE A 63 0.90 -3.43 -23.40
CA ILE A 63 2.35 -3.32 -23.52
C ILE A 63 3.04 -4.62 -23.13
N ASN A 64 2.47 -5.36 -22.18
CA ASN A 64 3.00 -6.63 -21.74
C ASN A 64 2.30 -7.78 -22.46
N LYS A 65 3.04 -8.46 -23.34
CA LYS A 65 2.55 -9.58 -24.15
C LYS A 65 2.80 -10.94 -23.52
N GLU A 66 3.40 -10.98 -22.33
CA GLU A 66 3.63 -12.23 -21.61
C GLU A 66 2.32 -12.83 -21.10
N LEU A 67 2.28 -14.16 -21.04
CA LEU A 67 1.18 -14.87 -20.38
C LEU A 67 1.28 -14.60 -18.88
N VAL A 68 0.33 -13.85 -18.35
CA VAL A 68 0.29 -13.46 -16.93
C VAL A 68 -0.90 -14.07 -16.22
N VAL A 69 -0.72 -14.30 -14.92
CA VAL A 69 -1.85 -14.68 -14.06
C VAL A 69 -2.82 -13.52 -13.98
N TYR A 70 -4.11 -13.83 -14.03
CA TYR A 70 -5.19 -12.84 -13.92
C TYR A 70 -5.00 -11.95 -12.69
N GLY A 71 -5.07 -10.66 -12.88
CA GLY A 71 -4.84 -9.67 -11.80
C GLY A 71 -3.42 -9.11 -11.71
N TYR A 72 -2.48 -9.59 -12.53
CA TYR A 72 -1.10 -9.10 -12.49
C TYR A 72 -0.87 -7.84 -13.32
N ASN A 73 -1.44 -7.79 -14.50
CA ASN A 73 -1.16 -6.77 -15.51
C ASN A 73 -2.41 -5.94 -15.81
N LEU A 74 -3.01 -5.40 -14.78
CA LEU A 74 -4.31 -4.74 -14.85
C LEU A 74 -4.19 -3.24 -14.71
N GLU A 75 -5.04 -2.53 -15.43
CA GLU A 75 -5.30 -1.12 -15.20
C GLU A 75 -6.09 -0.90 -13.90
N SER A 76 -6.26 0.36 -13.51
CA SER A 76 -7.02 0.72 -12.33
C SER A 76 -8.46 0.19 -12.40
N CYS A 77 -8.89 -0.49 -11.34
CA CYS A 77 -10.24 -1.03 -11.20
C CYS A 77 -11.14 -0.19 -10.28
N VAL A 78 -10.78 1.07 -10.09
CA VAL A 78 -11.58 2.01 -9.28
C VAL A 78 -12.90 2.33 -10.00
N GLY A 79 -14.01 2.24 -9.26
CA GLY A 79 -15.36 2.44 -9.81
C GLY A 79 -15.96 1.23 -10.51
N MET A 80 -15.16 0.17 -10.71
CA MET A 80 -15.61 -1.07 -11.35
C MET A 80 -16.54 -1.89 -10.47
N PRO A 81 -17.40 -2.74 -11.05
CA PRO A 81 -18.23 -3.68 -10.32
C PRO A 81 -17.44 -4.60 -9.39
N THR A 82 -18.13 -5.23 -8.46
CA THR A 82 -17.53 -6.24 -7.60
C THR A 82 -17.14 -7.47 -8.42
N TYR A 83 -15.99 -8.04 -8.14
CA TYR A 83 -15.54 -9.28 -8.77
C TYR A 83 -16.46 -10.44 -8.40
N THR A 84 -16.66 -11.36 -9.35
CA THR A 84 -17.25 -12.66 -9.06
C THR A 84 -16.32 -13.47 -8.14
N ASN A 85 -16.83 -14.53 -7.53
CA ASN A 85 -16.00 -15.38 -6.67
C ASN A 85 -14.84 -16.02 -7.45
N ILE A 86 -15.06 -16.44 -8.68
CA ILE A 86 -14.01 -17.01 -9.55
C ILE A 86 -12.91 -15.99 -9.76
N VAL A 87 -13.24 -14.77 -10.17
CA VAL A 87 -12.27 -13.71 -10.43
C VAL A 87 -11.47 -13.35 -9.19
N LYS A 88 -12.10 -13.29 -8.01
CA LYS A 88 -11.38 -13.02 -6.75
C LYS A 88 -10.24 -14.02 -6.49
N HIS A 89 -10.45 -15.30 -6.84
CA HIS A 89 -9.44 -16.34 -6.65
C HIS A 89 -8.33 -16.31 -7.72
N MET A 90 -8.61 -15.69 -8.86
CA MET A 90 -7.61 -15.54 -9.94
C MET A 90 -6.69 -14.33 -9.72
N VAL A 91 -7.07 -13.39 -8.85
CA VAL A 91 -6.26 -12.20 -8.59
C VAL A 91 -5.07 -12.57 -7.71
N GLY A 92 -3.86 -12.34 -8.22
CA GLY A 92 -2.61 -12.52 -7.49
C GLY A 92 -1.91 -11.20 -7.15
N ILE A 93 -0.80 -11.29 -6.44
CA ILE A 93 0.07 -10.15 -6.12
C ILE A 93 1.42 -10.42 -6.78
N PRO A 94 1.83 -9.64 -7.80
CA PRO A 94 3.13 -9.79 -8.42
C PRO A 94 4.27 -9.40 -7.45
N ASN A 95 5.45 -9.97 -7.67
CA ASN A 95 6.57 -9.82 -6.75
C ASN A 95 6.98 -8.37 -6.49
N ASN A 96 6.97 -7.51 -7.52
CA ASN A 96 7.26 -6.08 -7.36
C ASN A 96 6.28 -5.42 -6.37
N ILE A 97 4.99 -5.68 -6.49
CA ILE A 97 3.97 -5.18 -5.56
C ILE A 97 4.13 -5.82 -4.17
N LEU A 98 4.46 -7.11 -4.10
CA LEU A 98 4.68 -7.82 -2.84
C LEU A 98 5.85 -7.21 -2.04
N TYR A 99 6.94 -6.82 -2.70
CA TYR A 99 8.07 -6.13 -2.06
C TYR A 99 7.67 -4.78 -1.47
N ILE A 100 6.94 -3.98 -2.24
CA ILE A 100 6.40 -2.69 -1.77
C ILE A 100 5.49 -2.89 -0.56
N MET A 101 4.53 -3.83 -0.68
CA MET A 101 3.60 -4.15 0.40
C MET A 101 4.32 -4.67 1.65
N THR A 102 5.39 -5.44 1.49
CA THR A 102 6.21 -5.93 2.62
C THR A 102 6.75 -4.76 3.44
N GLY A 103 7.37 -3.77 2.79
CA GLY A 103 7.87 -2.57 3.47
C GLY A 103 6.77 -1.82 4.21
N ILE A 104 5.63 -1.65 3.56
CA ILE A 104 4.49 -0.93 4.14
C ILE A 104 3.81 -1.74 5.25
N LEU A 105 3.70 -3.07 5.12
CA LEU A 105 3.09 -3.93 6.14
C LEU A 105 3.93 -4.04 7.41
N LEU A 106 5.24 -3.95 7.31
CA LEU A 106 6.11 -3.89 8.50
C LEU A 106 5.96 -2.57 9.26
N THR A 107 5.34 -1.56 8.66
CA THR A 107 5.18 -0.21 9.19
C THR A 107 3.71 0.21 9.26
N ASP A 108 3.30 1.22 8.52
CA ASP A 108 1.99 1.90 8.60
C ASP A 108 0.81 1.13 7.99
N GLY A 109 1.07 0.21 7.07
CA GLY A 109 0.02 -0.58 6.43
C GLY A 109 -0.52 -1.68 7.33
N TRP A 110 -1.77 -2.07 7.12
CA TRP A 110 -2.34 -3.22 7.83
C TRP A 110 -3.34 -3.99 6.96
N ILE A 111 -3.59 -5.24 7.37
CA ILE A 111 -4.56 -6.11 6.74
C ILE A 111 -5.63 -6.46 7.77
N ASP A 112 -6.88 -6.19 7.44
CA ASP A 112 -8.01 -6.52 8.31
C ASP A 112 -9.06 -7.41 7.63
N TYR A 113 -9.86 -8.06 8.45
CA TYR A 113 -11.06 -8.75 8.00
C TYR A 113 -12.16 -7.73 7.68
N THR A 114 -12.98 -8.01 6.68
CA THR A 114 -14.09 -7.13 6.28
C THR A 114 -15.20 -7.09 7.31
N SER A 115 -15.40 -8.16 8.07
CA SER A 115 -16.42 -8.25 9.12
C SER A 115 -15.83 -7.92 10.48
N LYS A 116 -16.53 -7.05 11.23
CA LYS A 116 -16.20 -6.71 12.63
C LYS A 116 -16.90 -7.60 13.65
N LYS A 117 -17.77 -8.50 13.22
CA LYS A 117 -18.50 -9.40 14.14
C LYS A 117 -17.53 -10.36 14.81
N ASN A 118 -17.80 -10.70 16.06
CA ASN A 118 -17.13 -11.81 16.75
C ASN A 118 -17.56 -13.11 16.06
N LEU A 119 -16.80 -13.49 15.06
CA LEU A 119 -17.06 -14.66 14.24
C LEU A 119 -16.27 -15.82 14.84
N ASP A 120 -16.87 -16.99 14.85
CA ASP A 120 -16.21 -18.23 15.21
C ASP A 120 -14.99 -18.46 14.33
N LYS A 121 -13.95 -19.15 14.85
CA LYS A 121 -12.70 -19.43 14.14
C LYS A 121 -12.94 -20.01 12.74
N LYS A 122 -13.97 -20.85 12.58
CA LYS A 122 -14.34 -21.48 11.30
C LYS A 122 -14.84 -20.46 10.28
N THR A 123 -15.68 -19.53 10.70
CA THR A 123 -16.25 -18.47 9.84
C THR A 123 -15.20 -17.41 9.47
N ILE A 124 -14.19 -17.17 10.34
CA ILE A 124 -13.08 -16.24 10.06
C ILE A 124 -12.24 -16.75 8.89
N MET A 125 -12.05 -18.06 8.73
CA MET A 125 -11.27 -18.64 7.62
C MET A 125 -11.94 -18.45 6.24
N GLU A 126 -13.25 -18.22 6.21
CA GLU A 126 -14.00 -18.00 4.96
C GLU A 126 -14.05 -16.54 4.53
N ILE A 127 -13.63 -15.60 5.40
CA ILE A 127 -13.72 -14.17 5.14
C ILE A 127 -12.41 -13.66 4.56
N ASN A 128 -12.47 -13.16 3.33
CA ASN A 128 -11.33 -12.52 2.70
C ASN A 128 -10.94 -11.21 3.40
N CYS A 129 -9.64 -11.03 3.51
CA CYS A 129 -9.01 -9.83 4.05
C CYS A 129 -8.81 -8.76 2.99
N ARG A 130 -8.56 -7.55 3.44
CA ARG A 130 -8.21 -6.41 2.60
C ARG A 130 -7.02 -5.66 3.21
N PHE A 131 -6.19 -5.12 2.34
CA PHE A 131 -5.11 -4.23 2.72
C PHE A 131 -5.65 -2.81 2.92
N ARG A 132 -5.05 -2.08 3.87
CA ARG A 132 -5.37 -0.68 4.16
C ARG A 132 -4.11 0.11 4.44
N LEU A 133 -4.14 1.36 4.00
CA LEU A 133 -3.12 2.36 4.35
C LEU A 133 -3.80 3.68 4.69
N LYS A 134 -3.32 4.32 5.75
CA LYS A 134 -3.79 5.61 6.21
C LYS A 134 -2.59 6.49 6.55
N GLN A 135 -2.60 7.71 6.06
CA GLN A 135 -1.55 8.69 6.29
C GLN A 135 -2.12 10.06 6.65
N SER A 136 -1.35 10.88 7.36
CA SER A 136 -1.66 12.30 7.54
C SER A 136 -1.71 13.01 6.18
N MET A 137 -2.50 14.08 6.07
CA MET A 137 -2.56 14.90 4.86
C MET A 137 -1.19 15.46 4.43
N ILE A 138 -0.25 15.64 5.35
CA ILE A 138 1.12 16.06 5.05
C ILE A 138 1.83 15.01 4.15
N HIS A 139 1.47 13.72 4.31
CA HIS A 139 2.04 12.59 3.55
C HIS A 139 1.08 12.09 2.47
N SER A 140 0.17 12.96 2.00
CA SER A 140 -0.82 12.59 0.97
C SER A 140 -0.18 12.15 -0.34
N GLU A 141 0.95 12.77 -0.76
CA GLU A 141 1.68 12.37 -1.96
C GLU A 141 2.13 10.91 -1.88
N TYR A 142 2.72 10.51 -0.76
CA TYR A 142 3.12 9.11 -0.54
C TYR A 142 1.93 8.15 -0.58
N LEU A 143 0.83 8.49 0.11
CA LEU A 143 -0.36 7.66 0.09
C LEU A 143 -0.94 7.55 -1.32
N MET A 144 -1.00 8.64 -2.08
CA MET A 144 -1.49 8.64 -3.46
C MET A 144 -0.59 7.82 -4.38
N TYR A 145 0.72 7.90 -4.22
CA TYR A 145 1.66 7.07 -4.95
C TYR A 145 1.41 5.57 -4.71
N VAL A 146 1.30 5.15 -3.43
CA VAL A 146 1.01 3.75 -3.09
C VAL A 146 -0.38 3.34 -3.60
N PHE A 147 -1.37 4.23 -3.50
CA PHE A 147 -2.70 3.99 -4.06
C PHE A 147 -2.64 3.74 -5.57
N MET A 148 -1.86 4.50 -6.31
CA MET A 148 -1.71 4.31 -7.75
C MET A 148 -1.15 2.93 -8.09
N LEU A 149 -0.12 2.48 -7.36
CA LEU A 149 0.45 1.14 -7.52
C LEU A 149 -0.55 0.03 -7.22
N LEU A 150 -1.49 0.27 -6.30
CA LEU A 150 -2.48 -0.72 -5.84
C LEU A 150 -3.89 -0.47 -6.39
N SER A 151 -4.08 0.47 -7.30
CA SER A 151 -5.40 0.91 -7.76
C SER A 151 -6.21 -0.17 -8.45
N HIS A 152 -5.57 -1.16 -9.08
CA HIS A 152 -6.24 -2.31 -9.67
C HIS A 152 -6.83 -3.29 -8.64
N TYR A 153 -6.40 -3.22 -7.38
CA TYR A 153 -7.06 -3.93 -6.28
C TYR A 153 -8.16 -3.10 -5.61
N CYS A 154 -8.26 -1.81 -5.90
CA CYS A 154 -9.15 -0.90 -5.20
C CYS A 154 -10.52 -0.79 -5.89
N MET A 155 -11.56 -0.55 -5.10
CA MET A 155 -12.92 -0.30 -5.59
C MET A 155 -13.24 1.20 -5.59
N SER A 156 -12.58 1.97 -4.74
CA SER A 156 -12.85 3.40 -4.55
C SER A 156 -11.56 4.19 -4.36
N TYR A 157 -11.62 5.47 -4.69
CA TYR A 157 -10.55 6.42 -4.39
C TYR A 157 -10.27 6.55 -2.89
N PRO A 158 -9.08 7.04 -2.50
CA PRO A 158 -8.78 7.39 -1.13
C PRO A 158 -9.81 8.34 -0.54
N LYS A 159 -10.14 8.17 0.74
CA LYS A 159 -11.16 8.94 1.45
C LYS A 159 -10.52 9.76 2.55
N MET A 160 -10.96 11.01 2.68
CA MET A 160 -10.59 11.84 3.82
C MET A 160 -11.23 11.30 5.10
N LYS A 161 -10.46 11.33 6.18
CA LYS A 161 -10.87 11.00 7.54
C LYS A 161 -10.37 12.07 8.48
N ILE A 162 -11.11 12.30 9.54
CA ILE A 162 -10.71 13.20 10.63
C ILE A 162 -10.36 12.33 11.82
N ALA A 163 -9.12 12.43 12.30
CA ALA A 163 -8.69 11.82 13.55
C ALA A 163 -8.68 12.86 14.67
N LYS A 164 -9.26 12.54 15.81
CA LYS A 164 -9.18 13.35 17.02
C LYS A 164 -8.09 12.79 17.94
N VAL A 165 -7.06 13.57 18.21
CA VAL A 165 -5.97 13.19 19.12
C VAL A 165 -5.78 14.30 20.14
N LYS A 166 -5.95 13.98 21.42
CA LYS A 166 -5.85 14.96 22.53
C LYS A 166 -6.65 16.25 22.28
N GLY A 167 -7.92 16.10 21.84
CA GLY A 167 -8.81 17.22 21.56
C GLY A 167 -8.57 18.00 20.25
N LYS A 168 -7.47 17.73 19.55
CA LYS A 168 -7.16 18.34 18.24
C LYS A 168 -7.61 17.46 17.10
N SER A 169 -8.16 18.06 16.05
CA SER A 169 -8.59 17.35 14.82
C SER A 169 -7.48 17.39 13.77
N TYR A 170 -7.19 16.23 13.18
CA TYR A 170 -6.18 16.08 12.13
C TYR A 170 -6.80 15.42 10.91
N ASN A 171 -6.59 16.04 9.75
CA ASN A 171 -7.02 15.45 8.49
C ASN A 171 -6.07 14.32 8.07
N GLN A 172 -6.64 13.20 7.70
CA GLN A 172 -5.95 12.01 7.23
C GLN A 172 -6.57 11.55 5.93
N LEU A 173 -5.79 10.85 5.13
CA LEU A 173 -6.23 10.17 3.93
C LEU A 173 -6.11 8.67 4.13
N GLU A 174 -7.11 7.90 3.69
CA GLU A 174 -7.16 6.43 3.83
C GLU A 174 -7.65 5.80 2.54
N PHE A 175 -7.00 4.72 2.11
CA PHE A 175 -7.55 3.83 1.11
C PHE A 175 -7.53 2.38 1.57
N TYR A 176 -8.33 1.54 0.91
CA TYR A 176 -8.37 0.11 1.13
C TYR A 176 -8.66 -0.63 -0.17
N THR A 177 -8.12 -1.83 -0.27
CA THR A 177 -8.34 -2.72 -1.40
C THR A 177 -9.68 -3.46 -1.28
N ARG A 178 -10.07 -4.13 -2.35
CA ARG A 178 -11.11 -5.17 -2.31
C ARG A 178 -10.68 -6.27 -1.34
N SER A 179 -11.65 -7.01 -0.83
CA SER A 179 -11.39 -8.21 -0.02
C SER A 179 -11.13 -9.38 -0.96
N LEU A 180 -9.88 -9.86 -0.95
CA LEU A 180 -9.40 -10.86 -1.89
C LEU A 180 -8.62 -11.97 -1.17
N PRO A 181 -8.64 -13.21 -1.67
CA PRO A 181 -7.89 -14.33 -1.12
C PRO A 181 -6.39 -14.04 -1.02
N CYS A 182 -5.80 -13.34 -1.99
CA CYS A 182 -4.38 -12.99 -1.97
C CYS A 182 -3.99 -12.15 -0.75
N PHE A 183 -4.86 -11.23 -0.27
CA PHE A 183 -4.60 -10.48 0.96
C PHE A 183 -4.85 -11.32 2.22
N THR A 184 -5.68 -12.36 2.14
CA THR A 184 -5.86 -13.32 3.22
C THR A 184 -4.59 -14.13 3.44
N ILE A 185 -3.95 -14.59 2.36
CA ILE A 185 -2.65 -15.27 2.39
C ILE A 185 -1.59 -14.37 3.02
N LEU A 186 -1.50 -13.10 2.57
CA LEU A 186 -0.60 -12.11 3.17
C LEU A 186 -0.87 -11.91 4.66
N ARG A 187 -2.13 -11.90 5.07
CA ARG A 187 -2.45 -11.76 6.49
C ARG A 187 -1.89 -12.92 7.30
N TYR A 188 -1.98 -14.15 6.84
CA TYR A 188 -1.40 -15.30 7.54
C TYR A 188 0.12 -15.22 7.67
N MET A 189 0.80 -14.57 6.73
CA MET A 189 2.25 -14.36 6.79
C MET A 189 2.66 -13.29 7.80
N PHE A 190 1.89 -12.18 7.88
CA PHE A 190 2.26 -11.00 8.67
C PHE A 190 1.53 -10.86 10.01
N TYR A 191 0.64 -11.81 10.36
CA TYR A 191 -0.13 -11.75 11.59
C TYR A 191 -0.26 -13.10 12.26
N ASN A 192 -0.11 -13.10 13.59
CA ASN A 192 -0.56 -14.17 14.47
C ASN A 192 -1.83 -13.69 15.17
N GLY A 193 -2.98 -14.22 14.76
CA GLY A 193 -4.27 -13.72 15.21
C GLY A 193 -4.49 -12.24 14.87
N ARG A 194 -4.49 -11.37 15.85
CA ARG A 194 -4.64 -9.92 15.70
C ARG A 194 -3.32 -9.15 15.81
N VAL A 195 -2.25 -9.82 16.21
CA VAL A 195 -0.95 -9.21 16.41
C VAL A 195 -0.13 -9.29 15.13
N LYS A 196 0.41 -8.17 14.71
CA LYS A 196 1.33 -8.09 13.57
C LYS A 196 2.67 -8.72 13.98
N ILE A 197 3.21 -9.59 13.14
CA ILE A 197 4.49 -10.28 13.34
C ILE A 197 5.41 -10.08 12.15
N VAL A 198 6.70 -10.30 12.36
CA VAL A 198 7.67 -10.36 11.27
C VAL A 198 7.61 -11.74 10.62
N PRO A 199 7.38 -11.86 9.29
CA PRO A 199 7.29 -13.14 8.63
C PRO A 199 8.64 -13.87 8.61
N ASN A 200 8.64 -15.19 8.76
CA ASN A 200 9.85 -16.00 8.80
C ASN A 200 10.66 -15.93 7.48
N ASN A 201 9.98 -15.75 6.37
CA ASN A 201 10.59 -15.60 5.04
C ASN A 201 10.90 -14.13 4.68
N LEU A 202 11.04 -13.24 5.69
CA LEU A 202 11.34 -11.82 5.44
C LEU A 202 12.61 -11.63 4.62
N TYR A 203 13.59 -12.52 4.75
CA TYR A 203 14.83 -12.44 3.95
C TYR A 203 14.53 -12.39 2.45
N ASP A 204 13.59 -13.20 1.96
CA ASP A 204 13.22 -13.24 0.55
C ASP A 204 12.37 -12.04 0.13
N LEU A 205 11.53 -11.56 1.03
CA LEU A 205 10.57 -10.47 0.80
C LEU A 205 11.18 -9.07 0.90
N LEU A 206 12.34 -8.92 1.56
CA LEU A 206 12.96 -7.62 1.78
C LEU A 206 13.98 -7.31 0.68
N ASN A 207 13.74 -6.26 -0.11
CA ASN A 207 14.67 -5.72 -1.09
C ASN A 207 14.91 -4.21 -0.86
N TYR A 208 15.68 -3.55 -1.72
CA TYR A 208 15.94 -2.10 -1.59
C TYR A 208 14.67 -1.25 -1.68
N GLU A 209 13.71 -1.65 -2.50
CA GLU A 209 12.44 -0.96 -2.64
C GLU A 209 11.55 -1.12 -1.40
N SER A 210 11.43 -2.35 -0.86
CA SER A 210 10.72 -2.57 0.41
C SER A 210 11.36 -1.81 1.57
N LEU A 211 12.70 -1.74 1.61
CA LEU A 211 13.43 -0.97 2.62
C LEU A 211 13.19 0.53 2.47
N ALA A 212 13.14 1.05 1.23
CA ALA A 212 12.78 2.44 0.97
C ALA A 212 11.37 2.77 1.50
N HIS A 213 10.38 1.89 1.26
CA HIS A 213 9.03 2.05 1.79
C HIS A 213 8.98 1.99 3.33
N MET A 214 9.76 1.09 3.96
CA MET A 214 9.89 1.08 5.43
C MET A 214 10.42 2.41 5.96
N ILE A 215 11.44 2.99 5.30
CA ILE A 215 12.03 4.26 5.70
C ILE A 215 11.06 5.42 5.47
N MET A 216 10.36 5.46 4.35
CA MET A 216 9.36 6.50 4.08
C MET A 216 8.22 6.49 5.10
N CYS A 217 7.78 5.32 5.55
CA CYS A 217 6.77 5.21 6.61
C CYS A 217 7.36 5.57 7.99
N ASP A 218 8.25 4.74 8.51
CA ASP A 218 8.68 4.76 9.92
C ASP A 218 10.14 5.19 10.12
N GLY A 219 10.83 5.63 9.06
CA GLY A 219 12.19 6.18 9.17
C GLY A 219 12.20 7.56 9.83
N SER A 220 13.23 7.84 10.63
CA SER A 220 13.49 9.16 11.21
C SER A 220 14.95 9.50 11.07
N PHE A 221 15.25 10.63 10.43
CA PHE A 221 16.59 11.17 10.33
C PHE A 221 17.16 11.53 11.71
N VAL A 222 18.44 11.29 11.91
CA VAL A 222 19.18 11.69 13.10
C VAL A 222 20.22 12.74 12.71
N LYS A 223 20.26 13.85 13.43
CA LYS A 223 21.30 14.88 13.24
C LYS A 223 22.67 14.22 13.37
N GLY A 224 23.50 14.33 12.33
CA GLY A 224 24.78 13.61 12.23
C GLY A 224 24.76 12.45 11.24
N GLY A 225 23.61 12.17 10.57
CA GLY A 225 23.52 11.31 9.37
C GLY A 225 23.06 9.88 9.59
N GLY A 226 22.76 9.45 10.82
CA GLY A 226 22.17 8.15 11.10
C GLY A 226 20.65 8.14 10.86
N LEU A 227 20.03 6.96 10.95
CA LEU A 227 18.61 6.79 10.72
C LEU A 227 18.01 5.81 11.73
N TYR A 228 16.89 6.19 12.35
CA TYR A 228 16.05 5.27 13.11
C TYR A 228 14.97 4.63 12.24
N LEU A 229 14.75 3.33 12.44
CA LEU A 229 13.54 2.64 12.00
C LEU A 229 12.66 2.40 13.24
N ASN A 230 11.51 3.07 13.29
CA ASN A 230 10.61 3.10 14.44
C ASN A 230 9.68 1.89 14.48
N LEU A 231 10.24 0.70 14.68
CA LEU A 231 9.54 -0.57 14.67
C LEU A 231 9.17 -1.06 16.08
N GLN A 232 8.78 -0.14 16.98
CA GLN A 232 8.50 -0.44 18.40
C GLN A 232 7.26 -1.34 18.62
N SER A 233 6.51 -1.67 17.59
CA SER A 233 5.38 -2.61 17.64
C SER A 233 5.83 -4.08 17.73
N PHE A 234 7.05 -4.39 17.29
CA PHE A 234 7.61 -5.73 17.25
C PHE A 234 8.37 -6.09 18.53
N THR A 235 8.50 -7.38 18.79
CA THR A 235 9.29 -7.91 19.91
C THR A 235 10.79 -7.71 19.68
N THR A 236 11.58 -7.75 20.75
CA THR A 236 13.04 -7.65 20.62
C THR A 236 13.64 -8.75 19.75
N LYS A 237 13.09 -9.97 19.81
CA LYS A 237 13.51 -11.09 18.95
C LYS A 237 13.29 -10.78 17.47
N GLU A 238 12.14 -10.24 17.13
CA GLU A 238 11.80 -9.84 15.76
C GLU A 238 12.67 -8.68 15.28
N LEU A 239 12.98 -7.71 16.14
CA LEU A 239 13.89 -6.61 15.79
C LEU A 239 15.31 -7.12 15.51
N ILE A 240 15.81 -8.07 16.32
CA ILE A 240 17.13 -8.71 16.10
C ILE A 240 17.10 -9.49 14.77
N PHE A 241 16.01 -10.20 14.48
CA PHE A 241 15.86 -10.91 13.22
C PHE A 241 15.90 -9.97 12.00
N ILE A 242 15.19 -8.82 12.05
CA ILE A 242 15.28 -7.77 11.03
C ILE A 242 16.72 -7.24 10.91
N MET A 243 17.40 -6.95 12.02
CA MET A 243 18.79 -6.46 12.03
C MET A 243 19.75 -7.46 11.37
N ASN A 244 19.59 -8.76 11.62
CA ASN A 244 20.37 -9.81 10.98
C ASN A 244 20.17 -9.81 9.46
N ILE A 245 18.94 -9.68 8.98
CA ILE A 245 18.65 -9.56 7.55
C ILE A 245 19.29 -8.29 6.97
N LEU A 246 19.16 -7.15 7.64
CA LEU A 246 19.79 -5.90 7.22
C LEU A 246 21.32 -6.03 7.14
N LYS A 247 21.93 -6.78 8.06
CA LYS A 247 23.38 -7.03 8.05
C LYS A 247 23.78 -7.98 6.92
N ILE A 248 23.09 -9.13 6.80
CA ILE A 248 23.48 -10.18 5.85
C ILE A 248 23.18 -9.75 4.40
N LYS A 249 21.99 -9.21 4.15
CA LYS A 249 21.53 -8.93 2.79
C LYS A 249 22.03 -7.58 2.25
N PHE A 250 22.14 -6.57 3.10
CA PHE A 250 22.46 -5.20 2.69
C PHE A 250 23.76 -4.67 3.29
N ASN A 251 24.45 -5.48 4.10
CA ASN A 251 25.67 -5.08 4.83
C ASN A 251 25.49 -3.80 5.68
N LEU A 252 24.32 -3.66 6.32
CA LEU A 252 23.99 -2.51 7.16
C LEU A 252 24.31 -2.81 8.63
N ASN A 253 25.12 -1.97 9.26
CA ASN A 253 25.42 -2.05 10.68
C ASN A 253 24.34 -1.29 11.45
N CYS A 254 23.59 -2.02 12.27
CA CYS A 254 22.50 -1.49 13.08
C CYS A 254 22.72 -1.79 14.55
N THR A 255 22.13 -0.99 15.43
CA THR A 255 22.12 -1.19 16.88
C THR A 255 20.70 -0.99 17.42
N LEU A 256 20.38 -1.64 18.55
CA LEU A 256 19.12 -1.41 19.24
C LEU A 256 19.26 -0.23 20.19
N HIS A 257 18.38 0.75 20.05
CA HIS A 257 18.30 1.88 20.98
C HIS A 257 16.97 1.82 21.74
N LYS A 258 17.04 2.05 23.04
CA LYS A 258 15.85 2.12 23.89
C LYS A 258 15.14 3.46 23.65
N SER A 259 13.88 3.41 23.29
CA SER A 259 13.01 4.57 23.14
C SER A 259 11.78 4.36 24.03
N ARG A 260 11.71 5.13 25.14
CA ARG A 260 10.73 4.93 26.22
C ARG A 260 10.87 3.51 26.77
N ASN A 261 9.81 2.67 26.77
CA ASN A 261 9.91 1.28 27.25
C ASN A 261 10.04 0.24 26.13
N LYS A 262 10.42 0.66 24.91
CA LYS A 262 10.54 -0.21 23.74
C LYS A 262 11.86 0.02 23.02
N TYR A 263 12.18 -0.86 22.08
CA TYR A 263 13.38 -0.74 21.26
C TYR A 263 13.06 -0.27 19.86
N THR A 264 13.99 0.46 19.27
CA THR A 264 14.01 0.88 17.87
C THR A 264 15.35 0.51 17.24
N ILE A 265 15.39 0.31 15.93
CA ILE A 265 16.60 -0.01 15.20
C ILE A 265 17.26 1.31 14.77
N TYR A 266 18.52 1.49 15.14
CA TYR A 266 19.35 2.59 14.66
C TYR A 266 20.34 2.09 13.61
N MET A 267 20.28 2.64 12.40
CA MET A 267 21.29 2.46 11.35
C MET A 267 22.40 3.46 11.50
N ARG A 268 23.64 2.97 11.54
CA ARG A 268 24.82 3.81 11.65
C ARG A 268 25.03 4.66 10.41
N VAL A 269 25.64 5.84 10.57
CA VAL A 269 25.87 6.84 9.52
C VAL A 269 26.49 6.24 8.26
N GLU A 270 27.56 5.45 8.41
CA GLU A 270 28.24 4.80 7.27
C GLU A 270 27.33 3.84 6.51
N SER A 271 26.44 3.12 7.23
CA SER A 271 25.46 2.22 6.63
C SER A 271 24.42 2.99 5.85
N VAL A 272 23.95 4.13 6.37
CA VAL A 272 23.02 5.01 5.67
C VAL A 272 23.66 5.58 4.39
N LYS A 273 24.93 6.03 4.47
CA LYS A 273 25.68 6.53 3.30
C LYS A 273 25.82 5.47 2.20
N ARG A 274 26.06 4.20 2.57
CA ARG A 274 26.15 3.08 1.60
C ARG A 274 24.78 2.69 1.04
N LEU A 275 23.74 2.73 1.86
CA LEU A 275 22.40 2.37 1.46
C LEU A 275 21.78 3.40 0.50
N PHE A 276 22.03 4.68 0.75
CA PHE A 276 21.36 5.78 0.07
C PHE A 276 21.41 5.68 -1.48
N PRO A 277 22.56 5.44 -2.14
CA PRO A 277 22.65 5.28 -3.58
C PRO A 277 21.79 4.16 -4.16
N MET A 278 21.48 3.15 -3.35
CA MET A 278 20.68 1.98 -3.78
C MET A 278 19.18 2.24 -3.69
N ILE A 279 18.76 3.15 -2.80
CA ILE A 279 17.35 3.38 -2.50
C ILE A 279 16.81 4.73 -2.95
N TYR A 280 17.67 5.71 -3.27
CA TYR A 280 17.25 7.10 -3.54
C TYR A 280 16.19 7.21 -4.64
N LYS A 281 16.26 6.36 -5.65
CA LYS A 281 15.31 6.32 -6.79
C LYS A 281 13.88 5.93 -6.37
N TYR A 282 13.73 5.26 -5.24
CA TYR A 282 12.43 4.86 -4.67
C TYR A 282 11.89 5.88 -3.67
N ILE A 283 12.69 6.88 -3.27
CA ILE A 283 12.30 7.88 -2.27
C ILE A 283 11.57 9.03 -2.96
N LEU A 284 10.31 9.22 -2.60
CA LEU A 284 9.52 10.32 -3.11
C LEU A 284 10.05 11.69 -2.66
N PRO A 285 9.88 12.74 -3.48
CA PRO A 285 10.32 14.10 -3.14
C PRO A 285 9.84 14.57 -1.77
N SER A 286 8.57 14.35 -1.44
CA SER A 286 7.98 14.71 -0.14
C SER A 286 8.56 13.95 1.05
N MET A 287 9.25 12.82 0.83
CA MET A 287 9.85 11.99 1.85
C MET A 287 11.37 12.17 2.00
N ARG A 288 11.96 13.08 1.22
CA ARG A 288 13.41 13.35 1.23
C ARG A 288 13.94 13.81 2.60
N TYR A 289 13.10 14.45 3.38
CA TYR A 289 13.44 14.89 4.75
C TYR A 289 13.79 13.75 5.73
N LYS A 290 13.49 12.50 5.35
CA LYS A 290 13.88 11.32 6.13
C LYS A 290 15.39 11.04 6.08
N PHE A 291 16.13 11.76 5.23
CA PHE A 291 17.57 11.63 5.04
C PHE A 291 18.27 12.98 5.20
N ASP A 292 19.58 12.93 5.45
CA ASP A 292 20.41 14.14 5.48
C ASP A 292 20.41 14.83 4.09
N ILE A 293 20.20 16.13 4.08
CA ILE A 293 20.23 16.95 2.86
C ILE A 293 21.57 16.83 2.11
N MET A 294 22.67 16.63 2.84
CA MET A 294 24.00 16.44 2.27
C MET A 294 24.13 15.18 1.41
N LEU A 295 23.29 14.17 1.63
CA LEU A 295 23.23 12.97 0.78
C LEU A 295 22.61 13.27 -0.59
N TRP A 296 21.64 14.18 -0.64
CA TRP A 296 20.97 14.57 -1.87
C TRP A 296 21.82 15.51 -2.74
N GLN A 297 22.73 16.29 -2.13
CA GLN A 297 23.61 17.20 -2.88
C GLN A 297 24.77 16.49 -3.57
N LYS A 298 25.05 15.23 -3.22
CA LYS A 298 26.12 14.41 -3.78
C LYS A 298 25.68 13.49 -4.92
N MET A 299 24.38 13.49 -5.24
CA MET A 299 23.78 12.69 -6.31
C MET A 299 23.55 13.55 -7.55
#